data_cdb32fafc34f5c2e4cf69967d008ff27
#
_entry.id   cdb32fafc34f5c2e4cf69967d008ff27
#
_cell.length_a   1.000
_cell.length_b   1.000
_cell.length_c   1.000
_cell.angle_alpha   90.00
_cell.angle_beta   90.00
_cell.angle_gamma   90.00
#
_symmetry.space_group_name_H-M   'P 1'
#
loop_
_entity.id
_entity.type
_entity.pdbx_description
1 polymer ?
#
loop_
_entity_poly.entity_id
_entity_poly.type
_entity_poly.pdbx_seq_one_letter_code
_entity_poly.pdbx_strand_id
1 'polypeptide(L)'
;LLALGALPGALLPQRSLNQGLVDQYFADHPTLAPLLDRLGFFDVFAAPWFAGVYLLLMVSLVGCVLPRALDHARALRAAPVAVPRNLARLPHHAVATLDVDPETAAVAVRARLKGWRTSETPDGFSAEKGYLREAGNLVFHLALIGLLLGFAGGKLWGYEGQVIVQSDGGQFCNTGILGYDSFRAGLRVDGTRLDPFCVQVDDFTATYLPDGQASAYAANIGYQTAEDLAAPLNLASRREVS
;
A
#
# COMPACT_ATOMS: atom_id res chain seq x y z
N LEU A 1 6.32 12.10 9.39
CA LEU A 1 6.58 13.08 8.33
C LEU A 1 5.58 12.94 7.17
N LEU A 2 5.39 11.74 6.59
CA LEU A 2 4.46 11.56 5.47
C LEU A 2 3.03 11.99 5.84
N ALA A 3 2.53 11.57 7.00
CA ALA A 3 1.21 11.95 7.49
C ALA A 3 1.08 13.49 7.65
N LEU A 4 2.11 14.14 8.21
CA LEU A 4 2.15 15.61 8.31
C LEU A 4 2.15 16.27 6.93
N GLY A 5 2.93 15.73 5.98
CA GLY A 5 2.95 16.21 4.61
C GLY A 5 1.61 16.04 3.88
N ALA A 6 0.81 15.03 4.23
CA ALA A 6 -0.50 14.80 3.65
C ALA A 6 -1.62 15.67 4.25
N LEU A 7 -1.40 16.32 5.41
CA LEU A 7 -2.42 17.15 6.07
C LEU A 7 -3.02 18.23 5.16
N PRO A 8 -2.24 19.02 4.41
CA PRO A 8 -2.84 20.01 3.50
C PRO A 8 -3.74 19.36 2.45
N GLY A 9 -3.37 18.17 1.96
CA GLY A 9 -4.18 17.41 1.01
C GLY A 9 -5.49 16.87 1.57
N ALA A 10 -5.57 16.69 2.89
CA ALA A 10 -6.79 16.25 3.57
C ALA A 10 -7.69 17.44 3.99
N LEU A 11 -7.11 18.62 4.22
CA LEU A 11 -7.83 19.79 4.72
C LEU A 11 -8.26 20.77 3.61
N LEU A 12 -7.55 20.79 2.50
CA LEU A 12 -7.79 21.69 1.37
C LEU A 12 -8.39 20.93 0.19
N PRO A 13 -9.24 21.58 -0.62
CA PRO A 13 -9.75 20.97 -1.84
C PRO A 13 -8.58 20.65 -2.77
N GLN A 14 -8.63 19.48 -3.39
CA GLN A 14 -7.59 19.01 -4.31
C GLN A 14 -8.08 19.07 -5.75
N ARG A 15 -7.27 19.62 -6.67
CA ARG A 15 -7.61 19.70 -8.10
C ARG A 15 -7.89 18.34 -8.71
N SER A 16 -7.20 17.30 -8.21
CA SER A 16 -7.41 15.92 -8.66
C SER A 16 -8.78 15.34 -8.29
N LEU A 17 -9.45 15.91 -7.27
CA LEU A 17 -10.75 15.43 -6.80
C LEU A 17 -11.89 16.30 -7.30
N ASN A 18 -11.76 17.62 -7.18
CA ASN A 18 -12.81 18.55 -7.57
C ASN A 18 -12.24 19.94 -7.86
N GLN A 19 -12.07 20.25 -9.15
CA GLN A 19 -11.59 21.55 -9.60
C GLN A 19 -12.52 22.70 -9.17
N GLY A 20 -13.84 22.49 -9.23
CA GLY A 20 -14.83 23.52 -8.88
C GLY A 20 -14.72 23.99 -7.42
N LEU A 21 -14.41 23.08 -6.48
CA LEU A 21 -14.17 23.45 -5.08
C LEU A 21 -12.87 24.25 -4.93
N VAL A 22 -11.86 23.99 -5.74
CA VAL A 22 -10.62 24.77 -5.75
C VAL A 22 -10.92 26.19 -6.27
N ASP A 23 -11.67 26.32 -7.36
CA ASP A 23 -12.03 27.60 -7.95
C ASP A 23 -12.89 28.45 -6.98
N GLN A 24 -13.82 27.79 -6.27
CA GLN A 24 -14.58 28.43 -5.20
C GLN A 24 -13.67 28.91 -4.07
N TYR A 25 -12.71 28.09 -3.64
CA TYR A 25 -11.74 28.47 -2.60
C TYR A 25 -10.91 29.69 -3.01
N PHE A 26 -10.54 29.79 -4.30
CA PHE A 26 -9.85 30.99 -4.84
C PHE A 26 -10.74 32.23 -4.81
N ALA A 27 -12.03 32.09 -5.09
CA ALA A 27 -12.98 33.20 -5.00
C ALA A 27 -13.18 33.68 -3.55
N ASP A 28 -13.27 32.74 -2.61
CA ASP A 28 -13.49 33.03 -1.19
C ASP A 28 -12.23 33.58 -0.48
N HIS A 29 -11.02 33.20 -0.96
CA HIS A 29 -9.73 33.54 -0.34
C HIS A 29 -8.71 34.12 -1.34
N PRO A 30 -8.97 35.29 -1.95
CA PRO A 30 -8.17 35.79 -3.07
C PRO A 30 -6.71 36.13 -2.73
N THR A 31 -6.38 36.34 -1.45
CA THR A 31 -5.01 36.63 -1.00
C THR A 31 -4.27 35.37 -0.55
N LEU A 32 -4.96 34.45 0.09
CA LEU A 32 -4.37 33.22 0.67
C LEU A 32 -4.22 32.09 -0.37
N ALA A 33 -5.23 31.95 -1.24
CA ALA A 33 -5.24 30.86 -2.22
C ALA A 33 -4.01 30.86 -3.16
N PRO A 34 -3.59 32.01 -3.73
CA PRO A 34 -2.39 32.04 -4.58
C PRO A 34 -1.09 31.67 -3.86
N LEU A 35 -1.00 31.94 -2.55
CA LEU A 35 0.16 31.56 -1.74
C LEU A 35 0.19 30.03 -1.52
N LEU A 36 -0.96 29.46 -1.15
CA LEU A 36 -1.10 28.01 -0.96
C LEU A 36 -0.87 27.25 -2.27
N ASP A 37 -1.29 27.83 -3.38
CA ASP A 37 -1.08 27.26 -4.71
C ASP A 37 0.41 27.20 -5.10
N ARG A 38 1.16 28.25 -4.83
CA ARG A 38 2.62 28.24 -5.04
C ARG A 38 3.34 27.18 -4.21
N LEU A 39 2.79 26.82 -3.07
CA LEU A 39 3.31 25.73 -2.24
C LEU A 39 2.81 24.35 -2.69
N GLY A 40 1.93 24.29 -3.69
CA GLY A 40 1.36 23.04 -4.22
C GLY A 40 0.33 22.41 -3.30
N PHE A 41 -0.35 23.18 -2.45
CA PHE A 41 -1.29 22.64 -1.45
C PHE A 41 -2.66 22.26 -2.03
N PHE A 42 -2.96 22.65 -3.26
CA PHE A 42 -4.11 22.16 -4.01
C PHE A 42 -3.79 20.95 -4.90
N ASP A 43 -2.52 20.52 -4.91
CA ASP A 43 -2.01 19.34 -5.63
C ASP A 43 -0.92 18.64 -4.82
N VAL A 44 -1.17 18.40 -3.53
CA VAL A 44 -0.18 17.93 -2.55
C VAL A 44 0.54 16.69 -3.03
N PHE A 45 -0.19 15.70 -3.52
CA PHE A 45 0.38 14.40 -3.92
C PHE A 45 1.16 14.44 -5.24
N ALA A 46 1.08 15.56 -5.97
CA ALA A 46 1.89 15.85 -7.16
C ALA A 46 3.03 16.84 -6.87
N ALA A 47 3.05 17.45 -5.68
CA ALA A 47 4.04 18.46 -5.33
C ALA A 47 5.46 17.86 -5.19
N PRO A 48 6.51 18.53 -5.71
CA PRO A 48 7.90 18.03 -5.64
C PRO A 48 8.40 17.81 -4.20
N TRP A 49 7.99 18.65 -3.27
CA TRP A 49 8.36 18.50 -1.86
C TRP A 49 7.74 17.24 -1.23
N PHE A 50 6.50 16.87 -1.63
CA PHE A 50 5.87 15.64 -1.17
C PHE A 50 6.58 14.41 -1.75
N ALA A 51 6.97 14.47 -3.02
CA ALA A 51 7.80 13.44 -3.65
C ALA A 51 9.16 13.29 -2.92
N GLY A 52 9.77 14.39 -2.49
CA GLY A 52 10.99 14.38 -1.68
C GLY A 52 10.80 13.67 -0.33
N VAL A 53 9.72 13.97 0.39
CA VAL A 53 9.37 13.30 1.67
C VAL A 53 9.14 11.80 1.44
N TYR A 54 8.45 11.45 0.37
CA TYR A 54 8.18 10.07 -0.02
C TYR A 54 9.47 9.30 -0.32
N LEU A 55 10.37 9.87 -1.10
CA LEU A 55 11.67 9.26 -1.43
C LEU A 55 12.55 9.10 -0.19
N LEU A 56 12.56 10.12 0.70
CA LEU A 56 13.29 10.04 1.97
C LEU A 56 12.77 8.89 2.84
N LEU A 57 11.45 8.74 2.92
CA LEU A 57 10.81 7.64 3.64
C LEU A 57 11.21 6.29 3.03
N MET A 58 11.18 6.17 1.71
CA MET A 58 11.57 4.95 0.99
C MET A 58 13.01 4.55 1.30
N VAL A 59 13.95 5.50 1.16
CA VAL A 59 15.38 5.27 1.43
C VAL A 59 15.59 4.88 2.89
N SER A 60 14.95 5.59 3.82
CA SER A 60 15.04 5.29 5.25
C SER A 60 14.50 3.90 5.58
N LEU A 61 13.35 3.54 5.02
CA LEU A 61 12.72 2.24 5.25
C LEU A 61 13.58 1.09 4.71
N VAL A 62 14.08 1.22 3.47
CA VAL A 62 15.00 0.23 2.87
C VAL A 62 16.27 0.11 3.69
N GLY A 63 16.86 1.25 4.08
CA GLY A 63 18.10 1.28 4.89
C GLY A 63 17.94 0.62 6.26
N CYS A 64 16.75 0.69 6.86
CA CYS A 64 16.47 0.04 8.14
C CYS A 64 16.11 -1.44 8.00
N VAL A 65 15.33 -1.79 6.98
CA VAL A 65 14.77 -3.14 6.83
C VAL A 65 15.78 -4.12 6.25
N LEU A 66 16.57 -3.68 5.24
CA LEU A 66 17.47 -4.57 4.52
C LEU A 66 18.57 -5.20 5.42
N PRO A 67 19.30 -4.45 6.26
CA PRO A 67 20.27 -5.05 7.18
C PRO A 67 19.61 -6.04 8.14
N ARG A 68 18.44 -5.68 8.72
CA ARG A 68 17.70 -6.56 9.62
C ARG A 68 17.24 -7.84 8.93
N ALA A 69 16.75 -7.75 7.70
CA ALA A 69 16.33 -8.91 6.92
C ALA A 69 17.51 -9.86 6.64
N LEU A 70 18.68 -9.30 6.29
CA LEU A 70 19.90 -10.06 6.08
C LEU A 70 20.39 -10.73 7.37
N ASP A 71 20.39 -10.02 8.49
CA ASP A 71 20.80 -10.57 9.78
C ASP A 71 19.84 -11.65 10.28
N HIS A 72 18.55 -11.45 10.11
CA HIS A 72 17.54 -12.47 10.41
C HIS A 72 17.72 -13.72 9.53
N ALA A 73 17.95 -13.54 8.22
CA ALA A 73 18.20 -14.64 7.30
C ALA A 73 19.49 -15.42 7.66
N ARG A 74 20.53 -14.73 8.15
CA ARG A 74 21.75 -15.37 8.68
C ARG A 74 21.46 -16.13 9.97
N ALA A 75 20.73 -15.51 10.91
CA ALA A 75 20.34 -16.14 12.17
C ALA A 75 19.47 -17.39 11.97
N LEU A 76 18.59 -17.39 10.97
CA LEU A 76 17.79 -18.57 10.61
C LEU A 76 18.66 -19.75 10.13
N ARG A 77 19.82 -19.49 9.52
CA ARG A 77 20.74 -20.51 9.02
C ARG A 77 21.81 -20.91 10.05
N ALA A 78 22.08 -20.05 11.03
CA ALA A 78 23.04 -20.32 12.08
C ALA A 78 22.51 -21.33 13.09
N ALA A 79 23.37 -22.09 13.72
CA ALA A 79 23.01 -22.88 14.90
C ALA A 79 22.64 -21.95 16.07
N PRO A 80 21.81 -22.41 17.03
CA PRO A 80 21.56 -21.69 18.26
C PRO A 80 22.86 -21.27 18.95
N VAL A 81 22.83 -20.12 19.63
CA VAL A 81 23.99 -19.57 20.32
C VAL A 81 24.56 -20.60 21.31
N ALA A 82 25.89 -20.77 21.30
CA ALA A 82 26.54 -21.70 22.21
C ALA A 82 26.28 -21.35 23.67
N VAL A 83 26.24 -22.36 24.52
CA VAL A 83 26.04 -22.18 25.98
C VAL A 83 27.15 -21.32 26.55
N PRO A 84 26.85 -20.21 27.25
CA PRO A 84 27.84 -19.33 27.85
C PRO A 84 28.59 -20.06 28.96
N ARG A 85 29.93 -19.86 29.04
CA ARG A 85 30.76 -20.45 30.10
C ARG A 85 30.33 -20.03 31.51
N ASN A 86 29.71 -18.86 31.67
CA ASN A 86 29.25 -18.35 32.96
C ASN A 86 27.76 -17.98 32.90
N LEU A 87 26.92 -18.94 33.27
CA LEU A 87 25.47 -18.77 33.33
C LEU A 87 25.02 -17.79 34.41
N ALA A 88 25.81 -17.57 35.47
CA ALA A 88 25.50 -16.62 36.54
C ALA A 88 25.42 -15.15 36.07
N ARG A 89 26.00 -14.84 34.91
CA ARG A 89 25.91 -13.51 34.28
C ARG A 89 24.60 -13.27 33.55
N LEU A 90 23.80 -14.30 33.34
CA LEU A 90 22.50 -14.14 32.67
C LEU A 90 21.50 -13.49 33.65
N PRO A 91 20.65 -12.55 33.15
CA PRO A 91 19.67 -11.85 34.00
C PRO A 91 18.67 -12.80 34.67
N HIS A 92 18.40 -13.94 34.04
CA HIS A 92 17.50 -14.97 34.56
C HIS A 92 18.27 -16.31 34.59
N HIS A 93 18.88 -16.61 35.72
CA HIS A 93 19.53 -17.89 35.94
C HIS A 93 19.02 -18.55 37.23
N ALA A 94 19.02 -19.86 37.24
CA ALA A 94 18.69 -20.65 38.43
C ALA A 94 19.62 -21.86 38.51
N VAL A 95 19.90 -22.32 39.69
CA VAL A 95 20.68 -23.52 39.94
C VAL A 95 19.81 -24.46 40.77
N ALA A 96 19.75 -25.72 40.34
CA ALA A 96 19.04 -26.78 41.07
C ALA A 96 19.89 -28.05 41.08
N THR A 97 19.87 -28.79 42.15
CA THR A 97 20.46 -30.14 42.26
C THR A 97 19.36 -31.14 42.06
N LEU A 98 19.55 -32.07 41.17
CA LEU A 98 18.60 -33.13 40.86
C LEU A 98 19.25 -34.47 41.20
N ASP A 99 18.47 -35.35 41.83
CA ASP A 99 18.88 -36.74 42.17
C ASP A 99 18.52 -37.69 41.02
N VAL A 100 19.03 -37.38 39.82
CA VAL A 100 18.85 -38.20 38.63
C VAL A 100 20.17 -38.19 37.83
N ASP A 101 20.36 -39.26 37.06
CA ASP A 101 21.54 -39.31 36.18
C ASP A 101 21.45 -38.26 35.05
N PRO A 102 22.61 -37.81 34.52
CA PRO A 102 22.67 -36.76 33.49
C PRO A 102 21.92 -37.10 32.21
N GLU A 103 21.84 -38.35 31.83
CA GLU A 103 21.23 -38.79 30.59
C GLU A 103 19.68 -38.71 30.69
N THR A 104 19.15 -39.19 31.82
CA THR A 104 17.72 -39.05 32.13
C THR A 104 17.30 -37.57 32.21
N ALA A 105 18.13 -36.70 32.82
CA ALA A 105 17.90 -35.28 32.86
C ALA A 105 17.87 -34.66 31.43
N ALA A 106 18.81 -35.09 30.57
CA ALA A 106 18.91 -34.63 29.18
C ALA A 106 17.67 -35.01 28.37
N VAL A 107 17.17 -36.24 28.53
CA VAL A 107 15.93 -36.69 27.85
C VAL A 107 14.74 -35.86 28.28
N ALA A 108 14.60 -35.55 29.57
CA ALA A 108 13.53 -34.71 30.11
C ALA A 108 13.59 -33.28 29.57
N VAL A 109 14.79 -32.73 29.47
CA VAL A 109 15.01 -31.36 28.88
C VAL A 109 14.63 -31.36 27.40
N ARG A 110 15.09 -32.34 26.60
CA ARG A 110 14.74 -32.46 25.18
C ARG A 110 13.20 -32.56 25.00
N ALA A 111 12.52 -33.30 25.82
CA ALA A 111 11.06 -33.44 25.76
C ALA A 111 10.33 -32.10 26.02
N ARG A 112 10.84 -31.31 26.97
CA ARG A 112 10.31 -29.93 27.28
C ARG A 112 10.61 -28.91 26.19
N LEU A 113 11.70 -29.07 25.45
CA LEU A 113 12.13 -28.18 24.37
C LEU A 113 11.57 -28.57 22.99
N LYS A 114 10.58 -29.44 22.94
CA LYS A 114 9.91 -29.81 21.68
C LYS A 114 9.34 -28.55 20.98
N GLY A 115 9.74 -28.35 19.71
CA GLY A 115 9.36 -27.17 18.91
C GLY A 115 10.26 -25.95 19.09
N TRP A 116 11.35 -26.08 19.88
CA TRP A 116 12.43 -25.11 19.93
C TRP A 116 13.55 -25.53 18.97
N ARG A 117 14.30 -24.58 18.46
CA ARG A 117 15.59 -24.87 17.81
C ARG A 117 16.62 -25.16 18.89
N THR A 118 17.20 -26.33 18.86
CA THR A 118 18.14 -26.76 19.88
C THR A 118 19.51 -27.05 19.28
N SER A 119 20.55 -26.72 20.05
CA SER A 119 21.92 -27.16 19.82
C SER A 119 22.43 -27.79 21.10
N GLU A 120 22.98 -28.98 20.96
CA GLU A 120 23.52 -29.77 22.05
C GLU A 120 25.04 -29.77 21.98
N THR A 121 25.66 -29.52 23.12
CA THR A 121 27.09 -29.58 23.30
C THR A 121 27.42 -30.47 24.50
N PRO A 122 28.66 -30.98 24.64
CA PRO A 122 29.02 -31.79 25.81
C PRO A 122 28.74 -31.10 27.15
N ASP A 123 28.73 -29.75 27.15
CA ASP A 123 28.57 -28.91 28.35
C ASP A 123 27.14 -28.45 28.59
N GLY A 124 26.17 -28.77 27.69
CA GLY A 124 24.78 -28.38 27.90
C GLY A 124 23.94 -28.18 26.65
N PHE A 125 22.71 -27.68 26.86
CA PHE A 125 21.74 -27.41 25.83
C PHE A 125 21.56 -25.93 25.60
N SER A 126 21.57 -25.51 24.36
CA SER A 126 21.08 -24.20 23.94
C SER A 126 19.78 -24.37 23.16
N ALA A 127 18.79 -23.55 23.46
CA ALA A 127 17.47 -23.59 22.82
C ALA A 127 16.96 -22.20 22.53
N GLU A 128 16.44 -21.99 21.34
CA GLU A 128 15.93 -20.72 20.87
C GLU A 128 14.51 -20.86 20.29
N LYS A 129 13.68 -19.84 20.54
CA LYS A 129 12.32 -19.75 20.01
C LYS A 129 11.96 -18.29 19.72
N GLY A 130 11.06 -18.06 18.77
CA GLY A 130 10.55 -16.71 18.51
C GLY A 130 10.89 -16.14 17.12
N TYR A 131 11.62 -16.86 16.29
CA TYR A 131 11.97 -16.41 14.93
C TYR A 131 10.77 -16.05 14.06
N LEU A 132 9.62 -16.70 14.28
CA LEU A 132 8.41 -16.42 13.51
C LEU A 132 7.86 -15.00 13.80
N ARG A 133 8.02 -14.51 15.03
CA ARG A 133 7.62 -13.15 15.40
C ARG A 133 8.46 -12.10 14.67
N GLU A 134 9.76 -12.33 14.58
CA GLU A 134 10.68 -11.45 13.86
C GLU A 134 10.44 -11.50 12.35
N ALA A 135 10.22 -12.69 11.81
CA ALA A 135 9.84 -12.88 10.41
C ALA A 135 8.55 -12.11 10.05
N GLY A 136 7.53 -12.17 10.90
CA GLY A 136 6.27 -11.42 10.70
C GLY A 136 6.49 -9.91 10.62
N ASN A 137 7.31 -9.37 11.49
CA ASN A 137 7.66 -7.96 11.47
C ASN A 137 8.42 -7.56 10.18
N LEU A 138 9.34 -8.41 9.72
CA LEU A 138 10.07 -8.18 8.48
C LEU A 138 9.15 -8.25 7.25
N VAL A 139 8.25 -9.24 7.19
CA VAL A 139 7.27 -9.38 6.10
C VAL A 139 6.38 -8.14 6.02
N PHE A 140 5.91 -7.63 7.16
CA PHE A 140 5.12 -6.40 7.21
C PHE A 140 5.87 -5.21 6.59
N HIS A 141 7.12 -5.00 6.97
CA HIS A 141 7.92 -3.88 6.43
C HIS A 141 8.28 -4.07 4.95
N LEU A 142 8.55 -5.31 4.51
CA LEU A 142 8.77 -5.62 3.10
C LEU A 142 7.50 -5.38 2.26
N ALA A 143 6.33 -5.70 2.83
CA ALA A 143 5.05 -5.41 2.18
C ALA A 143 4.82 -3.89 2.04
N LEU A 144 5.20 -3.09 3.05
CA LEU A 144 5.17 -1.63 2.94
C LEU A 144 6.10 -1.11 1.83
N ILE A 145 7.31 -1.65 1.72
CA ILE A 145 8.22 -1.30 0.61
C ILE A 145 7.57 -1.66 -0.74
N GLY A 146 6.98 -2.84 -0.85
CA GLY A 146 6.26 -3.26 -2.05
C GLY A 146 5.11 -2.32 -2.41
N LEU A 147 4.32 -1.91 -1.41
CA LEU A 147 3.23 -0.94 -1.58
C LEU A 147 3.76 0.41 -2.09
N LEU A 148 4.82 0.93 -1.48
CA LEU A 148 5.45 2.18 -1.90
C LEU A 148 5.99 2.08 -3.33
N LEU A 149 6.64 0.98 -3.69
CA LEU A 149 7.09 0.74 -5.07
C LEU A 149 5.92 0.69 -6.06
N GLY A 150 4.79 0.08 -5.66
CA GLY A 150 3.56 0.08 -6.46
C GLY A 150 3.02 1.48 -6.71
N PHE A 151 2.96 2.33 -5.69
CA PHE A 151 2.57 3.73 -5.85
C PHE A 151 3.52 4.50 -6.77
N ALA A 152 4.83 4.32 -6.60
CA ALA A 152 5.82 4.93 -7.47
C ALA A 152 5.64 4.46 -8.93
N GLY A 153 5.38 3.17 -9.14
CA GLY A 153 5.07 2.61 -10.45
C GLY A 153 3.82 3.26 -11.07
N GLY A 154 2.75 3.38 -10.30
CA GLY A 154 1.52 4.06 -10.74
C GLY A 154 1.76 5.52 -11.16
N LYS A 155 2.59 6.26 -10.41
CA LYS A 155 2.94 7.64 -10.78
C LYS A 155 3.91 7.77 -11.95
N LEU A 156 4.66 6.72 -12.27
CA LEU A 156 5.58 6.71 -13.43
C LEU A 156 4.86 6.27 -14.70
N TRP A 157 4.11 5.19 -14.66
CA TRP A 157 3.53 4.52 -15.83
C TRP A 157 2.00 4.51 -15.87
N GLY A 158 1.34 4.94 -14.79
CA GLY A 158 -0.10 5.05 -14.74
C GLY A 158 -0.61 6.37 -15.29
N TYR A 159 -1.91 6.48 -15.43
CA TYR A 159 -2.62 7.74 -15.66
C TYR A 159 -3.90 7.78 -14.84
N GLU A 160 -4.39 8.97 -14.59
CA GLU A 160 -5.65 9.23 -13.91
C GLU A 160 -6.51 10.09 -14.85
N GLY A 161 -7.72 9.66 -15.13
CA GLY A 161 -8.66 10.41 -15.95
C GLY A 161 -10.01 10.53 -15.26
N GLN A 162 -10.64 11.68 -15.36
CA GLN A 162 -12.00 11.92 -14.91
C GLN A 162 -12.86 12.31 -16.10
N VAL A 163 -14.05 11.75 -16.16
CA VAL A 163 -15.04 12.05 -17.16
C VAL A 163 -16.44 12.00 -16.53
N ILE A 164 -17.28 12.95 -16.89
CA ILE A 164 -18.69 12.97 -16.51
C ILE A 164 -19.48 12.34 -17.64
N VAL A 165 -20.04 11.18 -17.40
CA VAL A 165 -20.90 10.48 -18.36
C VAL A 165 -22.35 10.69 -17.97
N GLN A 166 -23.16 11.15 -18.91
CA GLN A 166 -24.60 11.35 -18.66
C GLN A 166 -25.33 10.02 -18.55
N SER A 167 -26.28 9.94 -17.62
CA SER A 167 -27.06 8.72 -17.33
C SER A 167 -28.11 8.37 -18.39
N ASP A 168 -28.20 9.10 -19.44
CA ASP A 168 -29.24 8.95 -20.48
C ASP A 168 -28.61 8.38 -21.79
N GLY A 169 -27.89 7.27 -21.64
CA GLY A 169 -27.19 6.63 -22.76
C GLY A 169 -25.88 7.32 -23.15
N GLY A 170 -25.35 8.19 -22.28
CA GLY A 170 -24.06 8.81 -22.49
C GLY A 170 -22.96 7.77 -22.56
N GLN A 171 -22.00 7.95 -23.49
CA GLN A 171 -20.90 7.04 -23.74
C GLN A 171 -19.55 7.75 -23.63
N PHE A 172 -18.60 7.07 -23.02
CA PHE A 172 -17.21 7.46 -22.99
C PHE A 172 -16.34 6.33 -23.55
N CYS A 173 -15.39 6.67 -24.42
CA CYS A 173 -14.39 5.72 -24.93
C CYS A 173 -12.98 6.19 -24.61
N ASN A 174 -12.17 5.32 -24.01
CA ASN A 174 -10.76 5.57 -23.71
C ASN A 174 -9.89 5.40 -24.96
N THR A 175 -10.03 6.30 -25.91
CA THR A 175 -9.28 6.28 -27.18
C THR A 175 -8.30 7.46 -27.31
N GLY A 176 -8.38 8.43 -26.42
CA GLY A 176 -7.51 9.59 -26.41
C GLY A 176 -7.77 10.55 -25.26
N ILE A 177 -6.78 11.38 -24.97
CA ILE A 177 -6.81 12.31 -23.82
C ILE A 177 -7.90 13.38 -23.93
N LEU A 178 -8.34 13.73 -25.12
CA LEU A 178 -9.34 14.76 -25.36
C LEU A 178 -10.78 14.33 -24.95
N GLY A 179 -10.98 13.04 -24.72
CA GLY A 179 -12.25 12.53 -24.20
C GLY A 179 -12.46 12.71 -22.70
N TYR A 180 -11.45 13.17 -21.99
CA TYR A 180 -11.49 13.36 -20.54
C TYR A 180 -11.76 14.82 -20.16
N ASP A 181 -12.55 15.06 -19.13
CA ASP A 181 -12.72 16.38 -18.51
C ASP A 181 -11.45 16.78 -17.76
N SER A 182 -10.76 15.81 -17.17
CA SER A 182 -9.44 15.98 -16.55
C SER A 182 -8.59 14.76 -16.79
N PHE A 183 -7.38 14.94 -17.31
CA PHE A 183 -6.43 13.87 -17.56
C PHE A 183 -5.06 14.20 -16.96
N ARG A 184 -4.52 13.27 -16.18
CA ARG A 184 -3.20 13.35 -15.56
C ARG A 184 -2.38 12.14 -15.97
N ALA A 185 -1.40 12.36 -16.81
CA ALA A 185 -0.45 11.35 -17.20
C ALA A 185 0.64 11.16 -16.12
N GLY A 186 1.06 9.92 -15.93
CA GLY A 186 2.31 9.63 -15.22
C GLY A 186 3.51 10.12 -16.04
N LEU A 187 4.66 10.19 -15.38
CA LEU A 187 5.88 10.78 -15.97
C LEU A 187 6.33 10.14 -17.29
N ARG A 188 5.92 8.90 -17.55
CA ARG A 188 6.29 8.13 -18.76
C ARG A 188 5.10 7.80 -19.67
N VAL A 189 3.97 8.44 -19.44
CA VAL A 189 2.75 8.27 -20.23
C VAL A 189 2.51 9.53 -21.05
N ASP A 190 2.48 9.40 -22.35
CA ASP A 190 2.24 10.50 -23.30
C ASP A 190 0.76 10.62 -23.71
N GLY A 191 -0.09 9.70 -23.27
CA GLY A 191 -1.52 9.67 -23.59
C GLY A 191 -1.86 9.17 -24.99
N THR A 192 -0.88 8.70 -25.77
CA THR A 192 -1.09 8.20 -27.14
C THR A 192 -1.41 6.71 -27.19
N ARG A 193 -1.14 5.98 -26.12
CA ARG A 193 -1.33 4.53 -26.00
C ARG A 193 -2.19 4.20 -24.79
N LEU A 194 -3.45 4.65 -24.83
CA LEU A 194 -4.44 4.28 -23.83
C LEU A 194 -5.05 2.93 -24.18
N ASP A 195 -5.30 2.09 -23.16
CA ASP A 195 -5.98 0.82 -23.39
C ASP A 195 -7.43 1.10 -23.83
N PRO A 196 -7.84 0.70 -25.05
CA PRO A 196 -9.15 1.05 -25.57
C PRO A 196 -10.25 0.27 -24.86
N PHE A 197 -11.18 0.99 -24.28
CA PHE A 197 -12.45 0.48 -23.76
C PHE A 197 -13.51 1.55 -23.90
N CYS A 198 -14.76 1.14 -23.92
CA CYS A 198 -15.91 2.06 -23.87
C CYS A 198 -16.82 1.74 -22.69
N VAL A 199 -17.34 2.77 -22.07
CA VAL A 199 -18.37 2.68 -21.00
C VAL A 199 -19.57 3.50 -21.43
N GLN A 200 -20.77 2.97 -21.22
CA GLN A 200 -22.03 3.65 -21.41
C GLN A 200 -22.86 3.55 -20.13
N VAL A 201 -23.42 4.65 -19.69
CA VAL A 201 -24.31 4.68 -18.54
C VAL A 201 -25.75 4.70 -19.05
N ASP A 202 -26.49 3.63 -18.74
CA ASP A 202 -27.88 3.49 -19.20
C ASP A 202 -28.87 4.14 -18.23
N ASP A 203 -28.63 3.93 -16.92
CA ASP A 203 -29.47 4.47 -15.86
C ASP A 203 -28.62 4.77 -14.62
N PHE A 204 -29.02 5.80 -13.90
CA PHE A 204 -28.43 6.18 -12.62
C PHE A 204 -29.53 6.58 -11.63
N THR A 205 -29.56 5.92 -10.50
CA THR A 205 -30.51 6.16 -9.42
C THR A 205 -29.79 6.56 -8.14
N ALA A 206 -30.23 7.66 -7.54
CA ALA A 206 -29.78 8.07 -6.20
C ALA A 206 -30.98 8.03 -5.23
N THR A 207 -30.79 7.40 -4.09
CA THR A 207 -31.77 7.40 -2.99
C THR A 207 -31.27 8.29 -1.86
N TYR A 208 -32.20 9.04 -1.28
CA TYR A 208 -31.89 10.03 -0.26
C TYR A 208 -32.65 9.71 1.04
N LEU A 209 -32.03 10.03 2.16
CA LEU A 209 -32.67 10.04 3.47
C LEU A 209 -33.62 11.23 3.61
N PRO A 210 -34.53 11.23 4.61
CA PRO A 210 -35.47 12.35 4.84
C PRO A 210 -34.79 13.71 5.12
N ASP A 211 -33.53 13.69 5.55
CA ASP A 211 -32.71 14.86 5.81
C ASP A 211 -31.99 15.40 4.55
N GLY A 212 -32.19 14.75 3.39
CA GLY A 212 -31.56 15.13 2.12
C GLY A 212 -30.15 14.53 1.90
N GLN A 213 -29.63 13.74 2.82
CA GLN A 213 -28.37 13.04 2.60
C GLN A 213 -28.56 11.86 1.65
N ALA A 214 -27.64 11.69 0.70
CA ALA A 214 -27.65 10.54 -0.17
C ALA A 214 -27.34 9.25 0.63
N SER A 215 -28.22 8.24 0.50
CA SER A 215 -28.08 6.97 1.21
C SER A 215 -27.56 5.83 0.35
N ALA A 216 -27.85 5.83 -0.95
CA ALA A 216 -27.34 4.86 -1.89
C ALA A 216 -27.32 5.40 -3.32
N TYR A 217 -26.42 4.86 -4.12
CA TYR A 217 -26.33 5.09 -5.56
C TYR A 217 -26.33 3.75 -6.27
N ALA A 218 -27.05 3.68 -7.40
CA ALA A 218 -27.02 2.53 -8.31
C ALA A 218 -26.88 3.05 -9.74
N ALA A 219 -26.06 2.39 -10.54
CA ALA A 219 -25.89 2.70 -11.94
C ALA A 219 -25.88 1.42 -12.76
N ASN A 220 -26.65 1.38 -13.83
CA ASN A 220 -26.57 0.35 -14.84
C ASN A 220 -25.60 0.81 -15.92
N ILE A 221 -24.47 0.09 -16.06
CA ILE A 221 -23.45 0.42 -17.02
C ILE A 221 -23.20 -0.73 -17.98
N GLY A 222 -23.07 -0.39 -19.27
CA GLY A 222 -22.54 -1.30 -20.29
C GLY A 222 -21.06 -0.98 -20.53
N TYR A 223 -20.19 -1.98 -20.67
CA TYR A 223 -18.82 -1.76 -21.04
C TYR A 223 -18.39 -2.69 -22.17
N GLN A 224 -17.43 -2.23 -22.98
CA GLN A 224 -16.79 -2.95 -24.05
C GLN A 224 -15.29 -2.89 -23.87
N THR A 225 -14.61 -4.02 -23.98
CA THR A 225 -13.15 -4.13 -23.92
C THR A 225 -12.53 -3.88 -25.30
N ALA A 226 -11.19 -3.82 -25.36
CA ALA A 226 -10.43 -3.76 -26.60
C ALA A 226 -10.79 -4.89 -27.57
N GLU A 227 -11.02 -6.10 -27.06
CA GLU A 227 -11.39 -7.28 -27.85
C GLU A 227 -12.79 -7.13 -28.43
N ASP A 228 -13.74 -6.63 -27.65
CA ASP A 228 -15.11 -6.38 -28.08
C ASP A 228 -15.17 -5.28 -29.15
N LEU A 229 -14.31 -4.26 -29.03
CA LEU A 229 -14.22 -3.17 -30.00
C LEU A 229 -13.56 -3.57 -31.32
N ALA A 230 -12.68 -4.58 -31.29
CA ALA A 230 -12.03 -5.13 -32.50
C ALA A 230 -12.92 -6.12 -33.27
N ALA A 231 -13.97 -6.64 -32.65
CA ALA A 231 -14.93 -7.53 -33.29
C ALA A 231 -15.89 -6.71 -34.19
N PRO A 232 -16.32 -7.23 -35.35
CA PRO A 232 -17.33 -6.55 -36.16
C PRO A 232 -18.59 -6.38 -35.31
N LEU A 233 -19.13 -5.16 -35.31
CA LEU A 233 -20.27 -4.67 -34.53
C LEU A 233 -21.37 -5.74 -34.34
N ASN A 234 -21.24 -6.51 -33.28
CA ASN A 234 -22.31 -7.36 -32.76
C ASN A 234 -22.79 -6.71 -31.48
N LEU A 235 -24.06 -6.27 -31.47
CA LEU A 235 -24.76 -5.75 -30.29
C LEU A 235 -24.76 -6.71 -29.08
N ALA A 236 -24.23 -7.93 -29.25
CA ALA A 236 -24.11 -8.96 -28.22
C ALA A 236 -22.81 -8.88 -27.36
N SER A 237 -21.87 -8.01 -27.70
CA SER A 237 -20.58 -7.90 -26.96
C SER A 237 -20.63 -6.97 -25.75
N ARG A 238 -21.80 -6.41 -25.46
CA ARG A 238 -22.00 -5.49 -24.34
C ARG A 238 -22.20 -6.27 -23.04
N ARG A 239 -21.35 -6.03 -22.06
CA ARG A 239 -21.46 -6.59 -20.71
C ARG A 239 -22.16 -5.58 -19.80
N GLU A 240 -23.23 -5.96 -19.16
CA GLU A 240 -23.98 -5.14 -18.21
C GLU A 240 -23.49 -5.44 -16.78
N VAL A 241 -23.28 -4.38 -16.01
CA VAL A 241 -22.90 -4.44 -14.59
C VAL A 241 -23.83 -3.52 -13.82
N SER A 242 -24.51 -4.07 -12.83
CA SER A 242 -25.42 -3.35 -11.92
C SER A 242 -24.78 -3.15 -10.56
#